data_17ad3c333258dee881a777d196b98da1
#
_entry.id   17ad3c333258dee881a777d196b98da1
#
_cell.length_a   1.000
_cell.length_b   1.000
_cell.length_c   1.000
_cell.angle_alpha   90.00
_cell.angle_beta   90.00
_cell.angle_gamma   90.00
#
_symmetry.space_group_name_H-M   'P 1'
#
loop_
_entity.id
_entity.type
_entity.pdbx_description
1 polymer ?
#
loop_
_entity_poly.entity_id
_entity_poly.type
_entity_poly.pdbx_seq_one_letter_code
_entity_poly.pdbx_strand_id
1 'polypeptide(L)'
;MATPYNHKEIEKKWRHNWDVNPINADKTKPKYYCLDMFPYPSGSGLHVGHWRGYVISDVWSRYKMLHGYHIIHPMGWDAFGLPAENYAIKMKTHPSISTAANIKNIKRQINEIAALYDWDMEVNTTDPNFYKWTQWIFVQMFKKGLAYQKQMPINWCPSCKTGLANEEVVNGCCERCGAEVTKKNLNQWMLKITAYADRLLADLDKLDWPEKVKKMQSDWIGKSYGAEVDFKVENTEDVITVYTTRPDTLHGATFMVLAPEHEKALGLATPDQKPAVEEYIQMAANKSSVDRLQGKEKTGVFTGSYAINPLNGAKVPIWLSDYVLADYGTGAIMCVPAHDDRDFEFAKKFDIPIIQVIAKDGKEIENMTEAYTEAAGTMINSSEWNGMESAVLKKEAPHIIEERGIGRATVNYKLRDWVFSRQRYWGEPIPIIHCPK
;
A
#
# COMPACT_ATOMS: atom_id res chain seq x y z
N MET A 1 -2.09 -16.25 -63.56
CA MET A 1 -1.76 -15.31 -62.49
C MET A 1 -2.56 -15.72 -61.27
N ALA A 2 -1.92 -15.90 -60.12
CA ALA A 2 -2.64 -16.22 -58.89
C ALA A 2 -3.51 -15.01 -58.50
N THR A 3 -4.78 -15.27 -58.18
CA THR A 3 -5.70 -14.24 -57.71
C THR A 3 -5.11 -13.62 -56.42
N PRO A 4 -4.97 -12.29 -56.33
CA PRO A 4 -4.44 -11.67 -55.13
C PRO A 4 -5.29 -12.03 -53.92
N TYR A 5 -4.64 -12.31 -52.78
CA TYR A 5 -5.32 -12.65 -51.54
C TYR A 5 -6.21 -11.49 -51.07
N ASN A 6 -7.54 -11.71 -51.15
CA ASN A 6 -8.54 -10.72 -50.72
C ASN A 6 -9.00 -11.03 -49.29
N HIS A 7 -8.26 -10.49 -48.31
CA HIS A 7 -8.56 -10.72 -46.88
C HIS A 7 -9.98 -10.27 -46.51
N LYS A 8 -10.48 -9.16 -47.03
CA LYS A 8 -11.82 -8.62 -46.70
C LYS A 8 -12.97 -9.56 -47.06
N GLU A 9 -12.89 -10.21 -48.20
CA GLU A 9 -13.91 -11.19 -48.61
C GLU A 9 -13.79 -12.48 -47.78
N ILE A 10 -12.58 -12.92 -47.50
CA ILE A 10 -12.33 -14.13 -46.73
C ILE A 10 -12.80 -13.91 -45.27
N GLU A 11 -12.45 -12.82 -44.63
CA GLU A 11 -12.89 -12.48 -43.28
C GLU A 11 -14.43 -12.36 -43.20
N LYS A 12 -15.08 -11.70 -44.19
CA LYS A 12 -16.54 -11.59 -44.23
C LYS A 12 -17.20 -12.97 -44.36
N LYS A 13 -16.66 -13.83 -45.22
CA LYS A 13 -17.14 -15.20 -45.41
C LYS A 13 -17.07 -16.02 -44.15
N TRP A 14 -15.90 -16.00 -43.45
CA TRP A 14 -15.71 -16.83 -42.30
C TRP A 14 -16.46 -16.31 -41.06
N ARG A 15 -16.58 -15.00 -40.87
CA ARG A 15 -17.45 -14.44 -39.84
C ARG A 15 -18.88 -14.91 -40.01
N HIS A 16 -19.44 -14.73 -41.19
CA HIS A 16 -20.79 -15.21 -41.48
C HIS A 16 -20.94 -16.72 -41.24
N ASN A 17 -19.96 -17.51 -41.65
CA ASN A 17 -20.02 -18.96 -41.48
C ASN A 17 -20.01 -19.38 -40.00
N TRP A 18 -19.26 -18.69 -39.17
CA TRP A 18 -19.22 -18.95 -37.71
C TRP A 18 -20.47 -18.41 -36.97
N ASP A 19 -21.08 -17.37 -37.45
CA ASP A 19 -22.35 -16.84 -36.90
C ASP A 19 -23.51 -17.82 -37.13
N VAL A 20 -23.60 -18.42 -38.33
CA VAL A 20 -24.70 -19.36 -38.68
C VAL A 20 -24.41 -20.80 -38.24
N ASN A 21 -23.16 -21.14 -38.03
CA ASN A 21 -22.73 -22.48 -37.56
C ASN A 21 -21.90 -22.33 -36.26
N PRO A 22 -22.54 -22.22 -35.08
CA PRO A 22 -21.82 -22.08 -33.83
C PRO A 22 -20.87 -23.22 -33.59
N ILE A 23 -19.56 -22.94 -33.56
CA ILE A 23 -18.50 -23.96 -33.48
C ILE A 23 -18.29 -24.52 -32.05
N ASN A 24 -18.85 -23.86 -31.07
CA ASN A 24 -18.71 -24.23 -29.64
C ASN A 24 -20.05 -24.68 -29.00
N ALA A 25 -20.96 -25.26 -29.82
CA ALA A 25 -22.32 -25.55 -29.40
C ALA A 25 -22.47 -26.75 -28.45
N ASP A 26 -21.56 -27.73 -28.52
CA ASP A 26 -21.65 -28.95 -27.71
C ASP A 26 -21.14 -28.72 -26.28
N LYS A 27 -22.07 -28.47 -25.35
CA LYS A 27 -21.82 -28.25 -23.93
C LYS A 27 -21.56 -29.52 -23.12
N THR A 28 -21.63 -30.71 -23.73
CA THR A 28 -21.35 -32.00 -23.05
C THR A 28 -19.88 -32.33 -22.99
N LYS A 29 -19.07 -31.71 -23.82
CA LYS A 29 -17.62 -31.90 -23.85
C LYS A 29 -16.96 -31.41 -22.55
N PRO A 30 -15.76 -31.91 -22.22
CA PRO A 30 -14.97 -31.37 -21.11
C PRO A 30 -14.78 -29.86 -21.23
N LYS A 31 -15.01 -29.14 -20.13
CA LYS A 31 -14.93 -27.67 -20.13
C LYS A 31 -13.48 -27.19 -20.11
N TYR A 32 -13.20 -26.17 -20.89
CA TYR A 32 -11.96 -25.41 -20.81
C TYR A 32 -12.26 -23.93 -20.59
N TYR A 33 -11.76 -23.37 -19.49
CA TYR A 33 -12.02 -21.99 -19.11
C TYR A 33 -10.88 -21.10 -19.57
N CYS A 34 -11.15 -20.14 -20.44
CA CYS A 34 -10.22 -19.14 -20.93
C CYS A 34 -10.67 -17.76 -20.47
N LEU A 35 -9.77 -16.99 -19.91
CA LEU A 35 -10.07 -15.66 -19.36
C LEU A 35 -9.25 -14.60 -20.07
N ASP A 36 -9.92 -13.50 -20.39
CA ASP A 36 -9.30 -12.24 -20.76
C ASP A 36 -9.60 -11.14 -19.77
N MET A 37 -8.77 -10.11 -19.77
CA MET A 37 -9.01 -8.91 -19.01
C MET A 37 -10.12 -8.09 -19.67
N PHE A 38 -11.16 -7.73 -18.90
CA PHE A 38 -12.24 -6.90 -19.38
C PHE A 38 -11.75 -5.51 -19.74
N PRO A 39 -12.12 -4.95 -20.91
CA PRO A 39 -11.75 -3.60 -21.25
C PRO A 39 -12.52 -2.57 -20.42
N TYR A 40 -11.86 -1.43 -20.16
CA TYR A 40 -12.54 -0.24 -19.65
C TYR A 40 -13.29 0.45 -20.79
N PRO A 41 -14.61 0.64 -20.72
CA PRO A 41 -15.36 1.39 -21.71
C PRO A 41 -15.21 2.92 -21.52
N SER A 42 -14.00 3.38 -21.28
CA SER A 42 -13.60 4.77 -21.01
C SER A 42 -13.14 5.55 -22.24
N GLY A 43 -13.32 4.97 -23.42
CA GLY A 43 -12.96 5.55 -24.69
C GLY A 43 -13.83 5.00 -25.82
N SER A 44 -13.78 5.64 -26.99
CA SER A 44 -14.65 5.31 -28.13
C SER A 44 -14.35 3.97 -28.80
N GLY A 45 -13.29 3.25 -28.40
CA GLY A 45 -12.93 1.97 -29.01
C GLY A 45 -11.70 1.31 -28.43
N LEU A 46 -11.37 0.15 -28.98
CA LEU A 46 -10.20 -0.62 -28.65
C LEU A 46 -8.93 -0.01 -29.27
N HIS A 47 -7.80 -0.19 -28.60
CA HIS A 47 -6.48 0.08 -29.15
C HIS A 47 -5.69 -1.22 -29.37
N VAL A 48 -4.57 -1.15 -30.06
CA VAL A 48 -3.74 -2.32 -30.44
C VAL A 48 -3.35 -3.19 -29.24
N GLY A 49 -3.16 -2.59 -28.06
CA GLY A 49 -2.84 -3.34 -26.85
C GLY A 49 -3.91 -4.35 -26.44
N HIS A 50 -5.19 -4.05 -26.63
CA HIS A 50 -6.30 -4.99 -26.39
C HIS A 50 -6.24 -6.18 -27.35
N TRP A 51 -5.96 -5.90 -28.63
CA TRP A 51 -5.91 -6.92 -29.68
C TRP A 51 -4.88 -8.01 -29.39
N ARG A 52 -3.73 -7.63 -28.85
CA ARG A 52 -2.67 -8.59 -28.53
C ARG A 52 -3.16 -9.69 -27.58
N GLY A 53 -3.89 -9.33 -26.54
CA GLY A 53 -4.46 -10.30 -25.58
C GLY A 53 -5.57 -11.13 -26.26
N TYR A 54 -6.57 -10.46 -26.79
CA TYR A 54 -7.79 -11.10 -27.34
C TYR A 54 -7.54 -12.03 -28.51
N VAL A 55 -6.57 -11.74 -29.38
CA VAL A 55 -6.21 -12.64 -30.48
C VAL A 55 -5.48 -13.87 -29.98
N ILE A 56 -4.59 -13.74 -28.99
CA ILE A 56 -3.87 -14.89 -28.43
C ILE A 56 -4.82 -15.85 -27.72
N SER A 57 -5.73 -15.33 -26.91
CA SER A 57 -6.73 -16.14 -26.19
C SER A 57 -7.74 -16.78 -27.16
N ASP A 58 -8.13 -16.08 -28.22
CA ASP A 58 -8.98 -16.64 -29.29
C ASP A 58 -8.30 -17.83 -29.98
N VAL A 59 -7.06 -17.67 -30.43
CA VAL A 59 -6.31 -18.74 -31.10
C VAL A 59 -6.17 -19.95 -30.16
N TRP A 60 -5.87 -19.72 -28.89
CA TRP A 60 -5.75 -20.79 -27.90
C TRP A 60 -7.09 -21.47 -27.64
N SER A 61 -8.17 -20.73 -27.51
CA SER A 61 -9.52 -21.23 -27.33
C SER A 61 -9.93 -22.11 -28.49
N ARG A 62 -9.70 -21.67 -29.74
CA ARG A 62 -9.98 -22.47 -30.95
C ARG A 62 -9.15 -23.74 -31.01
N TYR A 63 -7.87 -23.66 -30.65
CA TYR A 63 -7.01 -24.84 -30.56
C TYR A 63 -7.58 -25.88 -29.58
N LYS A 64 -7.95 -25.45 -28.36
CA LYS A 64 -8.57 -26.34 -27.37
C LYS A 64 -9.91 -26.92 -27.83
N MET A 65 -10.73 -26.10 -28.48
CA MET A 65 -12.00 -26.54 -29.04
C MET A 65 -11.81 -27.64 -30.10
N LEU A 66 -10.83 -27.51 -30.98
CA LEU A 66 -10.48 -28.53 -31.98
C LEU A 66 -9.96 -29.81 -31.34
N HIS A 67 -9.42 -29.73 -30.10
CA HIS A 67 -9.00 -30.89 -29.28
C HIS A 67 -10.14 -31.45 -28.41
N GLY A 68 -11.38 -31.11 -28.70
CA GLY A 68 -12.55 -31.75 -28.09
C GLY A 68 -13.04 -31.11 -26.80
N TYR A 69 -12.64 -29.87 -26.49
CA TYR A 69 -13.16 -29.14 -25.34
C TYR A 69 -14.33 -28.22 -25.71
N HIS A 70 -15.24 -28.04 -24.75
CA HIS A 70 -16.19 -26.93 -24.75
C HIS A 70 -15.52 -25.70 -24.09
N ILE A 71 -15.45 -24.60 -24.80
CA ILE A 71 -14.74 -23.40 -24.33
C ILE A 71 -15.71 -22.49 -23.58
N ILE A 72 -15.33 -22.12 -22.35
CA ILE A 72 -15.95 -21.07 -21.57
C ILE A 72 -15.05 -19.85 -21.67
N HIS A 73 -15.44 -18.86 -22.47
CA HIS A 73 -14.66 -17.67 -22.76
C HIS A 73 -15.57 -16.42 -22.62
N PRO A 74 -15.84 -15.99 -21.37
CA PRO A 74 -16.70 -14.84 -21.11
C PRO A 74 -16.03 -13.53 -21.51
N MET A 75 -16.83 -12.53 -21.87
CA MET A 75 -16.41 -11.14 -22.03
C MET A 75 -17.24 -10.26 -21.10
N GLY A 76 -16.66 -9.14 -20.69
CA GLY A 76 -17.35 -8.19 -19.82
C GLY A 76 -16.78 -6.78 -19.92
N TRP A 77 -17.35 -5.89 -19.10
CA TRP A 77 -17.05 -4.47 -19.10
C TRP A 77 -16.75 -4.03 -17.69
N ASP A 78 -15.50 -3.59 -17.46
CA ASP A 78 -15.12 -2.90 -16.24
C ASP A 78 -15.49 -1.42 -16.36
N ALA A 79 -16.75 -1.14 -16.02
CA ALA A 79 -17.45 0.05 -16.48
C ALA A 79 -17.63 1.13 -15.41
N PHE A 80 -17.25 0.87 -14.17
CA PHE A 80 -17.20 1.84 -13.08
C PHE A 80 -15.87 2.59 -13.01
N GLY A 81 -15.81 3.60 -12.17
CA GLY A 81 -14.60 4.26 -11.73
C GLY A 81 -14.17 5.48 -12.55
N LEU A 82 -13.00 5.98 -12.20
CA LEU A 82 -12.45 7.24 -12.68
C LEU A 82 -12.30 7.34 -14.22
N PRO A 83 -11.87 6.30 -14.94
CA PRO A 83 -11.74 6.40 -16.40
C PRO A 83 -13.07 6.72 -17.09
N ALA A 84 -14.17 6.09 -16.66
CA ALA A 84 -15.51 6.35 -17.20
C ALA A 84 -16.02 7.75 -16.81
N GLU A 85 -15.79 8.20 -15.57
CA GLU A 85 -16.11 9.57 -15.13
C GLU A 85 -15.38 10.63 -15.96
N ASN A 86 -14.07 10.46 -16.15
CA ASN A 86 -13.26 11.41 -16.92
C ASN A 86 -13.73 11.52 -18.37
N TYR A 87 -14.04 10.37 -18.97
CA TYR A 87 -14.57 10.38 -20.32
C TYR A 87 -15.94 11.08 -20.40
N ALA A 88 -16.83 10.81 -19.45
CA ALA A 88 -18.15 11.45 -19.36
C ALA A 88 -18.05 12.97 -19.15
N ILE A 89 -17.14 13.44 -18.30
CA ILE A 89 -16.84 14.87 -18.09
C ILE A 89 -16.37 15.51 -19.41
N LYS A 90 -15.42 14.86 -20.10
CA LYS A 90 -14.91 15.33 -21.40
C LYS A 90 -16.01 15.42 -22.44
N MET A 91 -16.93 14.45 -22.47
CA MET A 91 -18.04 14.41 -23.40
C MET A 91 -19.27 15.21 -22.95
N LYS A 92 -19.23 15.82 -21.75
CA LYS A 92 -20.35 16.56 -21.14
C LYS A 92 -21.65 15.77 -21.10
N THR A 93 -21.56 14.49 -20.74
CA THR A 93 -22.71 13.57 -20.68
C THR A 93 -22.69 12.76 -19.38
N HIS A 94 -23.80 12.09 -19.08
CA HIS A 94 -23.83 11.20 -17.91
C HIS A 94 -22.99 9.92 -18.17
N PRO A 95 -22.23 9.40 -17.18
CA PRO A 95 -21.38 8.22 -17.36
C PRO A 95 -22.14 6.98 -17.89
N SER A 96 -23.38 6.75 -17.47
CA SER A 96 -24.18 5.62 -17.97
C SER A 96 -24.40 5.68 -19.49
N ILE A 97 -24.59 6.89 -20.04
CA ILE A 97 -24.85 7.10 -21.47
C ILE A 97 -23.56 6.86 -22.27
N SER A 98 -22.47 7.51 -21.86
CA SER A 98 -21.18 7.36 -22.53
C SER A 98 -20.65 5.93 -22.46
N THR A 99 -20.78 5.28 -21.30
CA THR A 99 -20.36 3.90 -21.09
C THR A 99 -21.15 2.93 -21.98
N ALA A 100 -22.49 3.06 -22.03
CA ALA A 100 -23.32 2.23 -22.90
C ALA A 100 -22.97 2.38 -24.38
N ALA A 101 -22.73 3.62 -24.84
CA ALA A 101 -22.31 3.89 -26.20
C ALA A 101 -20.93 3.27 -26.54
N ASN A 102 -19.98 3.39 -25.62
CA ASN A 102 -18.65 2.82 -25.75
C ASN A 102 -18.69 1.28 -25.76
N ILE A 103 -19.44 0.66 -24.86
CA ILE A 103 -19.65 -0.80 -24.83
C ILE A 103 -20.17 -1.28 -26.18
N LYS A 104 -21.20 -0.64 -26.70
CA LYS A 104 -21.78 -1.01 -28.02
C LYS A 104 -20.72 -0.97 -29.11
N ASN A 105 -19.90 0.07 -29.17
CA ASN A 105 -18.86 0.18 -30.18
C ASN A 105 -17.73 -0.82 -30.00
N ILE A 106 -17.25 -1.02 -28.75
CA ILE A 106 -16.19 -1.98 -28.45
C ILE A 106 -16.66 -3.41 -28.77
N LYS A 107 -17.89 -3.78 -28.40
CA LYS A 107 -18.49 -5.08 -28.72
C LYS A 107 -18.54 -5.29 -30.26
N ARG A 108 -18.92 -4.27 -31.02
CA ARG A 108 -18.86 -4.33 -32.48
C ARG A 108 -17.45 -4.59 -33.00
N GLN A 109 -16.44 -3.92 -32.46
CA GLN A 109 -15.04 -4.12 -32.83
C GLN A 109 -14.54 -5.52 -32.50
N ILE A 110 -14.88 -6.06 -31.34
CA ILE A 110 -14.54 -7.45 -30.94
C ILE A 110 -15.18 -8.45 -31.90
N ASN A 111 -16.43 -8.22 -32.28
CA ASN A 111 -17.12 -9.05 -33.27
C ASN A 111 -16.52 -8.96 -34.70
N GLU A 112 -15.90 -7.83 -35.02
CA GLU A 112 -15.19 -7.70 -36.32
C GLU A 112 -13.95 -8.54 -36.44
N ILE A 113 -13.26 -8.84 -35.31
CA ILE A 113 -12.14 -9.80 -35.29
C ILE A 113 -12.61 -11.24 -35.16
N ALA A 114 -13.93 -11.45 -35.01
CA ALA A 114 -14.55 -12.75 -34.85
C ALA A 114 -13.96 -13.59 -33.68
N ALA A 115 -13.54 -12.95 -32.60
CA ALA A 115 -13.03 -13.65 -31.43
C ALA A 115 -14.09 -14.55 -30.78
N LEU A 116 -13.69 -15.74 -30.36
CA LEU A 116 -14.58 -16.76 -29.81
C LEU A 116 -14.93 -16.42 -28.36
N TYR A 117 -15.83 -15.47 -28.16
CA TYR A 117 -16.41 -15.16 -26.85
C TYR A 117 -17.81 -15.75 -26.70
N ASP A 118 -18.13 -16.15 -25.48
CA ASP A 118 -19.48 -16.58 -25.10
C ASP A 118 -20.28 -15.35 -24.65
N TRP A 119 -21.02 -14.75 -25.56
CA TRP A 119 -21.82 -13.56 -25.31
C TRP A 119 -23.03 -13.82 -24.41
N ASP A 120 -23.43 -15.08 -24.20
CA ASP A 120 -24.43 -15.44 -23.20
C ASP A 120 -23.90 -15.28 -21.76
N MET A 121 -22.58 -15.25 -21.63
CA MET A 121 -21.86 -14.99 -20.37
C MET A 121 -21.32 -13.56 -20.28
N GLU A 122 -21.88 -12.63 -21.05
CA GLU A 122 -21.49 -11.21 -20.97
C GLU A 122 -21.82 -10.63 -19.60
N VAL A 123 -20.85 -9.93 -18.99
CA VAL A 123 -21.03 -9.25 -17.71
C VAL A 123 -20.74 -7.76 -17.82
N ASN A 124 -21.46 -6.97 -17.00
CA ASN A 124 -21.22 -5.54 -16.88
C ASN A 124 -21.17 -5.16 -15.40
N THR A 125 -20.05 -4.63 -14.96
CA THR A 125 -19.86 -4.28 -13.54
C THR A 125 -20.82 -3.19 -13.06
N THR A 126 -21.42 -2.41 -13.96
CA THR A 126 -22.45 -1.40 -13.62
C THR A 126 -23.87 -1.93 -13.60
N ASP A 127 -24.08 -3.21 -13.95
CA ASP A 127 -25.40 -3.83 -13.86
C ASP A 127 -25.72 -4.17 -12.38
N PRO A 128 -26.86 -3.69 -11.81
CA PRO A 128 -27.28 -4.04 -10.45
C PRO A 128 -27.36 -5.54 -10.20
N ASN A 129 -27.68 -6.35 -11.21
CA ASN A 129 -27.70 -7.81 -11.07
C ASN A 129 -26.31 -8.41 -10.91
N PHE A 130 -25.26 -7.71 -11.36
CA PHE A 130 -23.87 -8.09 -11.15
C PHE A 130 -23.34 -7.56 -9.82
N TYR A 131 -23.35 -6.23 -9.58
CA TYR A 131 -22.70 -5.66 -8.42
C TYR A 131 -23.42 -5.94 -7.08
N LYS A 132 -24.69 -6.36 -7.08
CA LYS A 132 -25.35 -6.83 -5.85
C LYS A 132 -24.56 -7.92 -5.12
N TRP A 133 -23.76 -8.72 -5.86
CA TRP A 133 -22.94 -9.76 -5.26
C TRP A 133 -21.69 -9.20 -4.59
N THR A 134 -21.08 -8.18 -5.17
CA THR A 134 -19.99 -7.44 -4.52
C THR A 134 -20.50 -6.77 -3.24
N GLN A 135 -21.68 -6.15 -3.31
CA GLN A 135 -22.34 -5.57 -2.13
C GLN A 135 -22.64 -6.63 -1.06
N TRP A 136 -23.12 -7.80 -1.46
CA TRP A 136 -23.34 -8.91 -0.54
C TRP A 136 -22.04 -9.37 0.13
N ILE A 137 -20.94 -9.52 -0.64
CA ILE A 137 -19.63 -9.85 -0.09
C ILE A 137 -19.20 -8.80 0.94
N PHE A 138 -19.34 -7.52 0.61
CA PHE A 138 -19.02 -6.44 1.53
C PHE A 138 -19.81 -6.53 2.85
N VAL A 139 -21.09 -6.81 2.78
CA VAL A 139 -21.94 -7.01 3.97
C VAL A 139 -21.46 -8.21 4.79
N GLN A 140 -21.05 -9.32 4.15
CA GLN A 140 -20.49 -10.46 4.88
C GLN A 140 -19.17 -10.11 5.57
N MET A 141 -18.30 -9.34 4.90
CA MET A 141 -17.05 -8.85 5.50
C MET A 141 -17.32 -7.92 6.68
N PHE A 142 -18.29 -7.02 6.55
CA PHE A 142 -18.74 -6.14 7.63
C PHE A 142 -19.24 -6.94 8.84
N LYS A 143 -20.11 -7.91 8.64
CA LYS A 143 -20.63 -8.79 9.72
C LYS A 143 -19.53 -9.58 10.42
N LYS A 144 -18.41 -9.87 9.73
CA LYS A 144 -17.25 -10.56 10.29
C LYS A 144 -16.22 -9.61 10.91
N GLY A 145 -16.47 -8.31 10.96
CA GLY A 145 -15.50 -7.31 11.44
C GLY A 145 -14.28 -7.11 10.55
N LEU A 146 -14.35 -7.58 9.30
CA LEU A 146 -13.29 -7.42 8.29
C LEU A 146 -13.44 -6.13 7.49
N ALA A 147 -14.63 -5.54 7.45
CA ALA A 147 -14.86 -4.20 6.93
C ALA A 147 -15.26 -3.27 8.09
N TYR A 148 -14.62 -2.11 8.20
CA TYR A 148 -14.84 -1.15 9.28
C TYR A 148 -14.60 0.27 8.79
N GLN A 149 -15.06 1.26 9.55
CA GLN A 149 -14.80 2.67 9.25
C GLN A 149 -13.68 3.22 10.13
N LYS A 150 -12.85 4.08 9.53
CA LYS A 150 -11.81 4.83 10.22
C LYS A 150 -11.70 6.23 9.64
N GLN A 151 -11.62 7.22 10.52
CA GLN A 151 -11.19 8.56 10.11
C GLN A 151 -9.70 8.53 9.77
N MET A 152 -9.36 9.03 8.58
CA MET A 152 -7.97 9.11 8.17
C MET A 152 -7.75 10.27 7.19
N PRO A 153 -6.57 10.87 7.19
CA PRO A 153 -6.23 11.89 6.22
C PRO A 153 -6.05 11.26 4.83
N ILE A 154 -6.73 11.82 3.84
CA ILE A 154 -6.55 11.46 2.43
C ILE A 154 -5.99 12.66 1.67
N ASN A 155 -5.31 12.41 0.57
CA ASN A 155 -4.96 13.45 -0.38
C ASN A 155 -6.24 13.97 -1.03
N TRP A 156 -6.48 15.26 -0.95
CA TRP A 156 -7.69 15.89 -1.46
C TRP A 156 -7.35 16.95 -2.50
N CYS A 157 -7.91 16.83 -3.69
CA CYS A 157 -7.85 17.90 -4.68
C CYS A 157 -9.03 18.85 -4.51
N PRO A 158 -8.82 20.12 -4.10
CA PRO A 158 -9.91 21.08 -3.90
C PRO A 158 -10.56 21.51 -5.22
N SER A 159 -9.84 21.45 -6.33
CA SER A 159 -10.34 21.78 -7.67
C SER A 159 -11.21 20.65 -8.25
N CYS A 160 -10.70 19.41 -8.23
CA CYS A 160 -11.44 18.24 -8.70
C CYS A 160 -12.49 17.75 -7.71
N LYS A 161 -12.47 18.26 -6.45
CA LYS A 161 -13.36 17.85 -5.33
C LYS A 161 -13.39 16.33 -5.11
N THR A 162 -12.22 15.70 -5.12
CA THR A 162 -12.07 14.25 -4.98
C THR A 162 -10.85 13.88 -4.16
N GLY A 163 -10.90 12.70 -3.52
CA GLY A 163 -9.74 12.05 -2.94
C GLY A 163 -8.83 11.51 -4.04
N LEU A 164 -7.54 11.59 -3.80
CA LEU A 164 -6.49 11.11 -4.71
C LEU A 164 -5.72 9.98 -4.06
N ALA A 165 -5.34 8.98 -4.86
CA ALA A 165 -4.32 8.01 -4.48
C ALA A 165 -2.93 8.70 -4.43
N ASN A 166 -1.95 8.07 -3.79
CA ASN A 166 -0.62 8.67 -3.69
C ASN A 166 0.03 8.87 -5.06
N GLU A 167 -0.25 7.95 -5.99
CA GLU A 167 0.25 7.97 -7.37
C GLU A 167 -0.36 9.08 -8.23
N GLU A 168 -1.51 9.64 -7.82
CA GLU A 168 -2.20 10.75 -8.48
C GLU A 168 -1.72 12.13 -7.97
N VAL A 169 -0.74 12.14 -7.05
CA VAL A 169 -0.12 13.38 -6.53
C VAL A 169 1.31 13.46 -7.04
N VAL A 170 1.59 14.45 -7.89
CA VAL A 170 2.90 14.70 -8.48
C VAL A 170 3.40 16.05 -8.00
N ASN A 171 4.55 16.08 -7.32
CA ASN A 171 5.15 17.30 -6.76
C ASN A 171 4.18 18.11 -5.88
N GLY A 172 3.37 17.43 -5.06
CA GLY A 172 2.37 18.07 -4.20
C GLY A 172 1.10 18.56 -4.91
N CYS A 173 1.00 18.34 -6.21
CA CYS A 173 -0.12 18.79 -7.04
C CYS A 173 -0.91 17.61 -7.60
N CYS A 174 -2.18 17.84 -7.89
CA CYS A 174 -3.05 16.88 -8.57
C CYS A 174 -2.56 16.66 -10.01
N GLU A 175 -2.22 15.44 -10.36
CA GLU A 175 -1.76 15.06 -11.70
C GLU A 175 -2.72 15.52 -12.81
N ARG A 176 -4.03 15.54 -12.50
CA ARG A 176 -5.07 15.86 -13.47
C ARG A 176 -5.24 17.36 -13.75
N CYS A 177 -5.25 18.18 -12.71
CA CYS A 177 -5.60 19.61 -12.86
C CYS A 177 -4.52 20.57 -12.40
N GLY A 178 -3.40 20.08 -11.86
CA GLY A 178 -2.29 20.88 -11.38
C GLY A 178 -2.56 21.67 -10.10
N ALA A 179 -3.75 21.55 -9.49
CA ALA A 179 -4.06 22.23 -8.24
C ALA A 179 -3.27 21.61 -7.08
N GLU A 180 -2.83 22.44 -6.14
CA GLU A 180 -2.18 21.98 -4.91
C GLU A 180 -3.11 21.06 -4.12
N VAL A 181 -2.55 19.91 -3.67
CA VAL A 181 -3.27 18.88 -2.94
C VAL A 181 -3.21 19.18 -1.45
N THR A 182 -4.35 19.10 -0.80
CA THR A 182 -4.46 19.27 0.66
C THR A 182 -4.74 17.94 1.34
N LYS A 183 -4.54 17.84 2.64
CA LYS A 183 -4.99 16.71 3.44
C LYS A 183 -6.39 16.99 3.97
N LYS A 184 -7.27 15.99 3.85
CA LYS A 184 -8.63 16.08 4.39
C LYS A 184 -8.96 14.81 5.15
N ASN A 185 -9.35 14.95 6.42
CA ASN A 185 -9.81 13.84 7.22
C ASN A 185 -11.22 13.43 6.78
N LEU A 186 -11.35 12.20 6.31
CA LEU A 186 -12.62 11.60 5.91
C LEU A 186 -12.79 10.24 6.57
N ASN A 187 -14.05 9.88 6.84
CA ASN A 187 -14.40 8.52 7.20
C ASN A 187 -14.23 7.62 5.98
N GLN A 188 -13.32 6.66 6.07
CA GLN A 188 -13.04 5.68 5.02
C GLN A 188 -13.48 4.30 5.46
N TRP A 189 -14.03 3.54 4.53
CA TRP A 189 -14.19 2.12 4.69
C TRP A 189 -12.85 1.43 4.47
N MET A 190 -12.48 0.60 5.44
CA MET A 190 -11.24 -0.16 5.46
C MET A 190 -11.55 -1.65 5.38
N LEU A 191 -10.72 -2.40 4.69
CA LEU A 191 -10.72 -3.86 4.75
C LEU A 191 -9.51 -4.34 5.55
N LYS A 192 -9.78 -5.15 6.59
CA LYS A 192 -8.77 -5.65 7.54
C LYS A 192 -7.94 -6.79 6.94
N ILE A 193 -7.19 -6.49 5.88
CA ILE A 193 -6.32 -7.47 5.20
C ILE A 193 -5.18 -7.93 6.10
N THR A 194 -4.77 -7.12 7.08
CA THR A 194 -3.73 -7.48 8.07
C THR A 194 -4.12 -8.69 8.90
N ALA A 195 -5.41 -8.99 9.08
CA ALA A 195 -5.87 -10.20 9.76
C ALA A 195 -5.43 -11.50 9.07
N TYR A 196 -5.00 -11.42 7.82
CA TYR A 196 -4.54 -12.55 7.02
C TYR A 196 -3.02 -12.56 6.80
N ALA A 197 -2.27 -11.62 7.36
CA ALA A 197 -0.84 -11.45 7.09
C ALA A 197 -0.02 -12.73 7.34
N ASP A 198 -0.20 -13.36 8.50
CA ASP A 198 0.51 -14.60 8.84
C ASP A 198 0.13 -15.77 7.93
N ARG A 199 -1.16 -15.90 7.64
CA ARG A 199 -1.65 -16.97 6.75
C ARG A 199 -1.13 -16.79 5.33
N LEU A 200 -1.12 -15.54 4.82
CA LEU A 200 -0.58 -15.24 3.50
C LEU A 200 0.90 -15.61 3.41
N LEU A 201 1.70 -15.30 4.45
CA LEU A 201 3.11 -15.71 4.50
C LEU A 201 3.27 -17.23 4.52
N ALA A 202 2.54 -17.93 5.39
CA ALA A 202 2.62 -19.39 5.52
C ALA A 202 2.15 -20.12 4.26
N ASP A 203 1.20 -19.55 3.51
CA ASP A 203 0.68 -20.16 2.30
C ASP A 203 1.60 -19.93 1.08
N LEU A 204 2.58 -19.02 1.12
CA LEU A 204 3.55 -18.82 0.03
C LEU A 204 4.37 -20.07 -0.25
N ASP A 205 4.72 -20.84 0.78
CA ASP A 205 5.53 -22.06 0.63
C ASP A 205 4.78 -23.18 -0.11
N LYS A 206 3.44 -23.11 -0.13
CA LYS A 206 2.58 -24.08 -0.81
C LYS A 206 2.40 -23.79 -2.31
N LEU A 207 2.86 -22.62 -2.77
CA LEU A 207 2.65 -22.16 -4.14
C LEU A 207 3.82 -22.56 -5.03
N ASP A 208 3.51 -23.04 -6.23
CA ASP A 208 4.50 -23.26 -7.31
C ASP A 208 4.73 -21.93 -8.06
N TRP A 209 5.26 -20.95 -7.34
CA TRP A 209 5.58 -19.63 -7.88
C TRP A 209 7.09 -19.39 -7.94
N PRO A 210 7.58 -18.56 -8.86
CA PRO A 210 8.98 -18.16 -8.89
C PRO A 210 9.41 -17.54 -7.56
N GLU A 211 10.59 -17.91 -7.06
CA GLU A 211 11.12 -17.42 -5.76
C GLU A 211 11.17 -15.89 -5.67
N LYS A 212 11.46 -15.21 -6.78
CA LYS A 212 11.41 -13.75 -6.85
C LYS A 212 10.03 -13.20 -6.49
N VAL A 213 8.95 -13.86 -6.94
CA VAL A 213 7.57 -13.44 -6.65
C VAL A 213 7.23 -13.69 -5.19
N LYS A 214 7.60 -14.87 -4.65
CA LYS A 214 7.41 -15.18 -3.22
C LYS A 214 8.13 -14.17 -2.34
N LYS A 215 9.37 -13.84 -2.67
CA LYS A 215 10.14 -12.82 -1.95
C LYS A 215 9.46 -11.44 -2.00
N MET A 216 9.00 -11.00 -3.16
CA MET A 216 8.27 -9.72 -3.29
C MET A 216 7.01 -9.69 -2.42
N GLN A 217 6.24 -10.79 -2.36
CA GLN A 217 5.07 -10.92 -1.50
C GLN A 217 5.45 -10.85 -0.02
N SER A 218 6.47 -11.60 0.39
CA SER A 218 6.97 -11.60 1.77
C SER A 218 7.47 -10.23 2.19
N ASP A 219 8.26 -9.56 1.35
CA ASP A 219 8.79 -8.22 1.62
C ASP A 219 7.66 -7.16 1.69
N TRP A 220 6.59 -7.34 0.91
CA TRP A 220 5.41 -6.49 0.94
C TRP A 220 4.62 -6.64 2.25
N ILE A 221 4.42 -7.88 2.70
CA ILE A 221 3.79 -8.16 3.99
C ILE A 221 4.70 -7.67 5.12
N GLY A 222 6.00 -7.90 5.00
CA GLY A 222 7.04 -7.31 5.84
C GLY A 222 6.85 -7.61 7.32
N LYS A 223 6.67 -8.90 7.67
CA LYS A 223 6.61 -9.34 9.07
C LYS A 223 7.94 -9.07 9.75
N SER A 224 7.89 -8.41 10.90
CA SER A 224 9.06 -8.09 11.72
C SER A 224 8.82 -8.44 13.17
N TYR A 225 9.85 -8.98 13.81
CA TYR A 225 9.87 -9.29 15.24
C TYR A 225 10.67 -8.20 15.96
N GLY A 226 10.16 -7.73 17.07
CA GLY A 226 10.79 -6.67 17.82
C GLY A 226 10.16 -6.49 19.19
N ALA A 227 10.28 -5.28 19.70
CA ALA A 227 9.65 -4.89 20.96
C ALA A 227 9.03 -3.50 20.85
N GLU A 228 7.93 -3.29 21.52
CA GLU A 228 7.48 -1.99 21.95
C GLU A 228 8.18 -1.65 23.26
N VAL A 229 8.72 -0.44 23.38
CA VAL A 229 9.45 0.03 24.55
C VAL A 229 8.86 1.35 25.01
N ASP A 230 8.60 1.46 26.30
CA ASP A 230 7.96 2.60 26.93
C ASP A 230 8.99 3.56 27.52
N PHE A 231 9.05 4.76 26.98
CA PHE A 231 9.89 5.85 27.46
C PHE A 231 9.04 6.86 28.22
N LYS A 232 9.33 7.08 29.50
CA LYS A 232 8.68 8.14 30.27
C LYS A 232 9.18 9.51 29.83
N VAL A 233 8.28 10.46 29.67
CA VAL A 233 8.65 11.86 29.40
C VAL A 233 9.05 12.52 30.72
N GLU A 234 10.20 13.19 30.73
CA GLU A 234 10.74 13.83 31.91
C GLU A 234 9.75 14.87 32.46
N ASN A 235 9.59 14.88 33.80
CA ASN A 235 8.72 15.81 34.54
C ASN A 235 7.23 15.78 34.20
N THR A 236 6.76 14.69 33.54
CA THR A 236 5.36 14.47 33.22
C THR A 236 4.93 13.04 33.53
N GLU A 237 3.64 12.75 33.47
CA GLU A 237 3.11 11.38 33.51
C GLU A 237 3.01 10.73 32.11
N ASP A 238 3.43 11.45 31.06
CA ASP A 238 3.36 10.95 29.70
C ASP A 238 4.38 9.83 29.44
N VAL A 239 3.94 8.86 28.63
CA VAL A 239 4.77 7.77 28.12
C VAL A 239 4.73 7.80 26.60
N ILE A 240 5.87 7.64 25.96
CA ILE A 240 6.01 7.46 24.53
C ILE A 240 6.43 6.02 24.28
N THR A 241 5.57 5.25 23.63
CA THR A 241 5.90 3.88 23.23
C THR A 241 6.53 3.89 21.84
N VAL A 242 7.70 3.30 21.69
CA VAL A 242 8.38 3.13 20.39
C VAL A 242 8.41 1.66 19.99
N TYR A 243 8.31 1.39 18.69
CA TYR A 243 8.55 0.04 18.16
C TYR A 243 9.94 -0.05 17.54
N THR A 244 10.70 -1.09 17.93
CA THR A 244 12.03 -1.34 17.36
C THR A 244 12.21 -2.81 16.98
N THR A 245 12.90 -3.06 15.87
CA THR A 245 13.39 -4.39 15.46
C THR A 245 14.80 -4.67 15.98
N ARG A 246 15.39 -3.67 16.66
CA ARG A 246 16.73 -3.73 17.25
C ARG A 246 16.71 -3.38 18.75
N PRO A 247 15.93 -4.13 19.57
CA PRO A 247 15.88 -3.88 21.01
C PRO A 247 17.24 -4.11 21.69
N ASP A 248 18.13 -4.88 21.06
CA ASP A 248 19.52 -5.08 21.47
C ASP A 248 20.33 -3.77 21.53
N THR A 249 19.96 -2.76 20.73
CA THR A 249 20.70 -1.49 20.67
C THR A 249 20.14 -0.39 21.59
N LEU A 250 19.20 -0.69 22.46
CA LEU A 250 18.47 0.29 23.27
C LEU A 250 19.38 1.15 24.17
N HIS A 251 20.51 0.61 24.66
CA HIS A 251 21.51 1.38 25.41
C HIS A 251 22.18 2.50 24.57
N GLY A 252 22.21 2.36 23.24
CA GLY A 252 22.76 3.35 22.32
C GLY A 252 21.76 4.37 21.81
N ALA A 253 20.52 4.37 22.32
CA ALA A 253 19.54 5.37 21.97
C ALA A 253 19.91 6.72 22.56
N THR A 254 20.25 7.70 21.70
CA THR A 254 20.70 9.03 22.11
C THR A 254 19.68 10.13 21.82
N PHE A 255 18.67 9.85 21.02
CA PHE A 255 17.53 10.74 20.82
C PHE A 255 16.28 9.93 20.41
N MET A 256 15.15 10.60 20.40
CA MET A 256 13.86 10.07 19.98
C MET A 256 13.26 10.97 18.91
N VAL A 257 12.59 10.37 17.94
CA VAL A 257 11.88 11.13 16.89
C VAL A 257 10.43 10.68 16.79
N LEU A 258 9.52 11.65 16.80
CA LEU A 258 8.11 11.46 16.54
C LEU A 258 7.77 11.99 15.16
N ALA A 259 6.76 11.36 14.55
CA ALA A 259 6.13 11.91 13.35
C ALA A 259 5.50 13.28 13.66
N PRO A 260 5.56 14.25 12.74
CA PRO A 260 4.91 15.55 12.93
C PRO A 260 3.40 15.49 13.21
N GLU A 261 2.74 14.42 12.73
CA GLU A 261 1.31 14.17 12.95
C GLU A 261 1.00 13.37 14.22
N HIS A 262 2.00 13.02 15.00
CA HIS A 262 1.80 12.26 16.24
C HIS A 262 0.93 13.06 17.22
N GLU A 263 -0.04 12.40 17.87
CA GLU A 263 -1.02 13.06 18.77
C GLU A 263 -0.39 13.87 19.90
N LYS A 264 0.78 13.45 20.38
CA LYS A 264 1.54 14.14 21.45
C LYS A 264 2.51 15.20 20.94
N ALA A 265 2.72 15.33 19.61
CA ALA A 265 3.77 16.18 19.04
C ALA A 265 3.71 17.64 19.56
N LEU A 266 2.53 18.25 19.54
CA LEU A 266 2.35 19.62 19.99
C LEU A 266 2.37 19.74 21.52
N GLY A 267 1.87 18.74 22.24
CA GLY A 267 1.83 18.70 23.71
C GLY A 267 3.23 18.59 24.33
N LEU A 268 4.19 18.01 23.62
CA LEU A 268 5.57 17.87 24.04
C LEU A 268 6.42 19.13 23.79
N ALA A 269 5.90 20.11 23.04
CA ALA A 269 6.62 21.34 22.80
C ALA A 269 6.66 22.23 24.06
N THR A 270 7.87 22.60 24.51
CA THR A 270 8.02 23.61 25.53
C THR A 270 7.54 24.96 25.02
N PRO A 271 7.15 25.91 25.90
CA PRO A 271 6.67 27.21 25.47
C PRO A 271 7.60 27.93 24.48
N ASP A 272 8.92 27.82 24.67
CA ASP A 272 9.92 28.44 23.81
C ASP A 272 10.04 27.74 22.43
N GLN A 273 9.80 26.46 22.37
CA GLN A 273 9.91 25.66 21.13
C GLN A 273 8.57 25.57 20.36
N LYS A 274 7.46 25.91 21.00
CA LYS A 274 6.13 25.75 20.42
C LYS A 274 5.94 26.41 19.05
N PRO A 275 6.40 27.65 18.80
CA PRO A 275 6.25 28.28 17.47
C PRO A 275 7.00 27.52 16.38
N ALA A 276 8.24 27.07 16.66
CA ALA A 276 9.05 26.31 15.71
C ALA A 276 8.44 24.92 15.42
N VAL A 277 7.87 24.28 16.45
CA VAL A 277 7.19 23.00 16.33
C VAL A 277 5.92 23.13 15.48
N GLU A 278 5.11 24.17 15.70
CA GLU A 278 3.90 24.45 14.91
C GLU A 278 4.24 24.69 13.43
N GLU A 279 5.27 25.50 13.15
CA GLU A 279 5.75 25.75 11.80
C GLU A 279 6.22 24.47 11.12
N TYR A 280 6.99 23.63 11.83
CA TYR A 280 7.49 22.36 11.29
C TYR A 280 6.36 21.37 10.97
N ILE A 281 5.34 21.26 11.83
CA ILE A 281 4.16 20.43 11.61
C ILE A 281 3.43 20.86 10.31
N GLN A 282 3.25 22.16 10.12
CA GLN A 282 2.62 22.71 8.92
C GLN A 282 3.44 22.44 7.65
N MET A 283 4.76 22.62 7.71
CA MET A 283 5.67 22.32 6.61
C MET A 283 5.62 20.83 6.23
N ALA A 284 5.66 19.96 7.22
CA ALA A 284 5.64 18.50 7.00
C ALA A 284 4.29 18.02 6.45
N ALA A 285 3.18 18.64 6.82
CA ALA A 285 1.85 18.29 6.33
C ALA A 285 1.71 18.44 4.81
N ASN A 286 2.50 19.33 4.19
CA ASN A 286 2.48 19.58 2.75
C ASN A 286 3.34 18.60 1.94
N LYS A 287 4.16 17.75 2.59
CA LYS A 287 5.01 16.76 1.92
C LYS A 287 4.26 15.42 1.75
N SER A 288 4.41 14.77 0.61
CA SER A 288 3.93 13.40 0.42
C SER A 288 4.77 12.40 1.23
N SER A 289 4.20 11.23 1.57
CA SER A 289 4.96 10.17 2.25
C SER A 289 6.14 9.66 1.41
N VAL A 290 6.03 9.73 0.09
CA VAL A 290 7.12 9.34 -0.84
C VAL A 290 8.24 10.37 -0.79
N ASP A 291 7.92 11.67 -0.84
CA ASP A 291 8.92 12.74 -0.76
C ASP A 291 9.66 12.73 0.58
N ARG A 292 8.96 12.41 1.67
CA ARG A 292 9.55 12.25 3.00
C ARG A 292 10.56 11.11 3.08
N LEU A 293 10.23 9.95 2.48
CA LEU A 293 11.13 8.77 2.48
C LEU A 293 12.31 8.91 1.53
N GLN A 294 12.17 9.68 0.44
CA GLN A 294 13.21 9.88 -0.56
C GLN A 294 14.03 11.16 -0.33
N GLY A 295 13.63 11.98 0.64
CA GLY A 295 14.33 13.24 0.96
C GLY A 295 15.80 13.00 1.32
N LYS A 296 16.70 13.60 0.54
CA LYS A 296 18.16 13.50 0.78
C LYS A 296 18.61 14.29 2.01
N GLU A 297 17.87 15.33 2.35
CA GLU A 297 18.20 16.19 3.49
C GLU A 297 17.35 15.84 4.71
N LYS A 298 18.00 15.53 5.83
CA LYS A 298 17.30 15.31 7.10
C LYS A 298 16.86 16.64 7.70
N THR A 299 15.57 16.77 7.97
CA THR A 299 14.99 17.94 8.63
C THR A 299 14.38 17.53 9.96
N GLY A 300 14.33 18.43 10.92
CA GLY A 300 13.72 18.16 12.22
C GLY A 300 13.70 19.39 13.10
N VAL A 301 12.86 19.34 14.15
CA VAL A 301 12.75 20.38 15.16
C VAL A 301 12.79 19.75 16.55
N PHE A 302 13.57 20.31 17.44
CA PHE A 302 13.61 19.91 18.84
C PHE A 302 12.36 20.41 19.57
N THR A 303 11.71 19.53 20.35
CA THR A 303 10.50 19.90 21.09
C THR A 303 10.77 20.67 22.39
N GLY A 304 12.01 20.65 22.88
CA GLY A 304 12.39 21.15 24.20
C GLY A 304 12.22 20.11 25.33
N SER A 305 11.57 18.98 25.05
CA SER A 305 11.31 17.93 26.02
C SER A 305 12.27 16.76 25.86
N TYR A 306 12.40 15.96 26.92
CA TYR A 306 13.25 14.79 26.99
C TYR A 306 12.45 13.56 27.42
N ALA A 307 12.83 12.40 26.91
CA ALA A 307 12.38 11.11 27.39
C ALA A 307 13.49 10.42 28.18
N ILE A 308 13.13 9.48 29.05
CA ILE A 308 14.05 8.71 29.86
C ILE A 308 14.20 7.32 29.26
N ASN A 309 15.43 6.95 28.92
CA ASN A 309 15.73 5.59 28.45
C ASN A 309 15.49 4.61 29.62
N PRO A 310 14.58 3.62 29.44
CA PRO A 310 14.19 2.76 30.57
C PRO A 310 15.26 1.77 31.01
N LEU A 311 16.33 1.54 30.23
CA LEU A 311 17.41 0.63 30.61
C LEU A 311 18.52 1.32 31.40
N ASN A 312 18.93 2.52 31.02
CA ASN A 312 20.11 3.19 31.62
C ASN A 312 19.79 4.53 32.29
N GLY A 313 18.52 4.97 32.25
CA GLY A 313 18.09 6.24 32.85
C GLY A 313 18.57 7.50 32.11
N ALA A 314 19.20 7.36 30.93
CA ALA A 314 19.71 8.49 30.20
C ALA A 314 18.56 9.34 29.65
N LYS A 315 18.75 10.67 29.68
CA LYS A 315 17.84 11.63 29.04
C LYS A 315 18.12 11.68 27.57
N VAL A 316 17.09 11.43 26.74
CA VAL A 316 17.14 11.50 25.28
C VAL A 316 16.24 12.63 24.79
N PRO A 317 16.73 13.59 24.00
CA PRO A 317 15.92 14.69 23.49
C PRO A 317 14.87 14.18 22.51
N ILE A 318 13.68 14.77 22.58
CA ILE A 318 12.54 14.43 21.71
C ILE A 318 12.48 15.42 20.54
N TRP A 319 12.57 14.88 19.32
CA TRP A 319 12.52 15.64 18.09
C TRP A 319 11.27 15.28 17.28
N LEU A 320 10.81 16.20 16.43
CA LEU A 320 9.92 15.88 15.34
C LEU A 320 10.73 15.84 14.04
N SER A 321 10.46 14.83 13.20
CA SER A 321 11.05 14.77 11.87
C SER A 321 10.13 14.07 10.88
N ASP A 322 10.17 14.52 9.63
CA ASP A 322 9.31 14.05 8.55
C ASP A 322 9.72 12.70 7.96
N TYR A 323 10.89 12.15 8.34
CA TYR A 323 11.25 10.78 7.94
C TYR A 323 10.55 9.69 8.79
N VAL A 324 9.89 10.07 9.89
CA VAL A 324 9.02 9.18 10.69
C VAL A 324 7.58 9.35 10.23
N LEU A 325 6.89 8.25 10.00
CA LEU A 325 5.49 8.23 9.57
C LEU A 325 4.57 7.85 10.73
N ALA A 326 3.52 8.64 10.95
CA ALA A 326 2.57 8.43 12.07
C ALA A 326 1.76 7.12 11.95
N ASP A 327 1.66 6.57 10.75
CA ASP A 327 0.89 5.36 10.44
C ASP A 327 1.77 4.10 10.38
N TYR A 328 3.05 4.18 10.74
CA TYR A 328 3.97 3.05 10.86
C TYR A 328 4.42 2.85 12.31
N GLY A 329 4.20 1.65 12.85
CA GLY A 329 4.46 1.35 14.25
C GLY A 329 3.62 2.23 15.19
N THR A 330 4.28 2.89 16.11
CA THR A 330 3.66 3.83 17.06
C THR A 330 3.71 5.29 16.62
N GLY A 331 4.29 5.58 15.44
CA GLY A 331 4.57 6.96 15.00
C GLY A 331 5.73 7.64 15.76
N ALA A 332 6.45 6.86 16.58
CA ALA A 332 7.63 7.29 17.31
C ALA A 332 8.74 6.24 17.19
N ILE A 333 9.98 6.67 17.14
CA ILE A 333 11.15 5.78 17.08
C ILE A 333 12.20 6.21 18.10
N MET A 334 12.88 5.25 18.69
CA MET A 334 14.18 5.49 19.32
C MET A 334 15.25 5.54 18.22
N CYS A 335 16.20 6.42 18.35
CA CYS A 335 17.26 6.61 17.35
C CYS A 335 18.61 6.19 17.94
N VAL A 336 19.30 5.33 17.17
CA VAL A 336 20.59 4.76 17.56
C VAL A 336 21.62 5.08 16.48
N PRO A 337 22.19 6.29 16.48
CA PRO A 337 22.99 6.80 15.38
C PRO A 337 24.24 5.97 15.08
N ALA A 338 24.79 5.26 16.06
CA ALA A 338 25.92 4.37 15.81
C ALA A 338 25.55 3.15 14.94
N HIS A 339 24.26 2.81 14.78
CA HIS A 339 23.79 1.56 14.16
C HIS A 339 22.67 1.73 13.11
N ASP A 340 22.32 2.97 12.74
CA ASP A 340 21.38 3.29 11.65
C ASP A 340 21.89 4.50 10.88
N ASP A 341 22.02 4.38 9.55
CA ASP A 341 22.55 5.44 8.69
C ASP A 341 21.73 6.73 8.73
N ARG A 342 20.39 6.61 8.83
CA ARG A 342 19.51 7.78 8.87
C ARG A 342 19.65 8.53 10.19
N ASP A 343 19.76 7.79 11.28
CA ASP A 343 19.96 8.34 12.60
C ASP A 343 21.35 8.96 12.74
N PHE A 344 22.36 8.34 12.09
CA PHE A 344 23.72 8.86 12.03
C PHE A 344 23.78 10.23 11.31
N GLU A 345 23.18 10.32 10.12
CA GLU A 345 23.10 11.58 9.36
C GLU A 345 22.38 12.67 10.16
N PHE A 346 21.27 12.31 10.83
CA PHE A 346 20.52 13.22 11.69
C PHE A 346 21.36 13.69 12.89
N ALA A 347 22.00 12.76 13.60
CA ALA A 347 22.84 13.07 14.76
C ALA A 347 24.02 13.99 14.40
N LYS A 348 24.67 13.73 13.25
CA LYS A 348 25.73 14.62 12.74
C LYS A 348 25.24 16.01 12.40
N LYS A 349 24.05 16.13 11.79
CA LYS A 349 23.48 17.44 11.44
C LYS A 349 23.11 18.29 12.65
N PHE A 350 22.60 17.64 13.70
CA PHE A 350 22.09 18.34 14.88
C PHE A 350 23.01 18.25 16.13
N ASP A 351 24.24 17.79 15.91
CA ASP A 351 25.28 17.67 16.96
C ASP A 351 24.81 16.82 18.17
N ILE A 352 24.13 15.70 17.88
CA ILE A 352 23.64 14.75 18.90
C ILE A 352 24.73 13.69 19.15
N PRO A 353 24.94 13.25 20.41
CA PRO A 353 25.92 12.22 20.73
C PRO A 353 25.69 10.90 19.99
N ILE A 354 26.77 10.24 19.60
CA ILE A 354 26.76 8.93 18.94
C ILE A 354 27.43 7.93 19.89
N ILE A 355 26.69 6.92 20.34
CA ILE A 355 27.18 5.90 21.29
C ILE A 355 27.13 4.55 20.59
N GLN A 356 28.30 3.98 20.34
CA GLN A 356 28.42 2.64 19.76
C GLN A 356 28.14 1.59 20.83
N VAL A 357 27.21 0.66 20.54
CA VAL A 357 26.84 -0.43 21.45
C VAL A 357 27.07 -1.82 20.87
N ILE A 358 27.40 -1.91 19.59
CA ILE A 358 27.83 -3.15 18.94
C ILE A 358 29.17 -2.90 18.25
N ALA A 359 30.15 -3.72 18.54
CA ALA A 359 31.47 -3.62 17.94
C ALA A 359 31.90 -4.95 17.34
N LYS A 360 32.63 -4.88 16.24
CA LYS A 360 33.35 -6.02 15.67
C LYS A 360 34.44 -6.38 16.67
N ASP A 361 34.71 -7.44 17.12
CA ASP A 361 35.79 -7.81 18.06
C ASP A 361 35.78 -7.09 19.42
N GLY A 362 34.63 -6.52 19.82
CA GLY A 362 34.46 -5.85 21.14
C GLY A 362 35.22 -4.54 21.29
N LYS A 363 35.73 -3.93 20.21
CA LYS A 363 36.49 -2.68 20.26
C LYS A 363 35.68 -1.53 19.66
N GLU A 364 35.56 -0.45 20.41
CA GLU A 364 34.91 0.78 19.99
C GLU A 364 35.67 1.45 18.83
N ILE A 365 34.94 2.01 17.87
CA ILE A 365 35.51 2.76 16.75
C ILE A 365 35.71 4.21 17.19
N GLU A 366 36.97 4.64 17.30
CA GLU A 366 37.29 6.04 17.54
C GLU A 366 36.88 6.90 16.32
N ASN A 367 36.14 7.99 16.56
CA ASN A 367 35.72 8.94 15.52
C ASN A 367 34.93 8.30 14.36
N MET A 368 33.75 7.74 14.65
CA MET A 368 32.86 7.17 13.65
C MET A 368 32.55 8.17 12.52
N THR A 369 32.82 7.79 11.28
CA THR A 369 32.49 8.57 10.08
C THR A 369 31.21 8.08 9.39
N GLU A 370 30.77 6.88 9.72
CA GLU A 370 29.55 6.22 9.22
C GLU A 370 28.98 5.31 10.32
N ALA A 371 27.72 4.93 10.18
CA ALA A 371 27.09 4.00 11.11
C ALA A 371 27.64 2.58 10.94
N TYR A 372 27.83 1.87 12.05
CA TYR A 372 28.13 0.44 12.05
C TYR A 372 26.82 -0.35 11.94
N THR A 373 26.41 -0.68 10.73
CA THR A 373 25.10 -1.33 10.45
C THR A 373 25.16 -2.86 10.46
N GLU A 374 26.31 -3.46 10.68
CA GLU A 374 26.47 -4.91 10.79
C GLU A 374 25.62 -5.45 11.94
N ALA A 375 24.85 -6.51 11.66
CA ALA A 375 23.96 -7.10 12.64
C ALA A 375 24.67 -7.95 13.69
N ALA A 376 25.88 -8.39 13.42
CA ALA A 376 26.70 -9.26 14.26
C ALA A 376 27.86 -8.48 14.88
N GLY A 377 28.11 -8.77 16.14
CA GLY A 377 29.21 -8.17 16.92
C GLY A 377 29.05 -8.41 18.41
N THR A 378 29.99 -7.90 19.19
CA THR A 378 29.96 -7.99 20.65
C THR A 378 29.37 -6.70 21.22
N MET A 379 28.51 -6.83 22.19
CA MET A 379 27.92 -5.69 22.90
C MET A 379 28.99 -4.96 23.75
N ILE A 380 29.00 -3.63 23.58
CA ILE A 380 29.83 -2.70 24.36
C ILE A 380 28.95 -1.54 24.85
N ASN A 381 29.38 -0.76 25.81
CA ASN A 381 28.65 0.41 26.32
C ASN A 381 27.18 0.13 26.69
N SER A 382 26.88 -1.12 27.09
CA SER A 382 25.53 -1.65 27.27
C SER A 382 25.31 -2.28 28.65
N SER A 383 26.02 -1.79 29.68
CA SER A 383 25.90 -2.25 31.07
C SER A 383 26.01 -3.77 31.21
N GLU A 384 24.99 -4.44 31.72
CA GLU A 384 24.94 -5.89 31.93
C GLU A 384 24.94 -6.71 30.60
N TRP A 385 24.71 -6.08 29.46
CA TRP A 385 24.78 -6.73 28.16
C TRP A 385 26.18 -6.72 27.53
N ASN A 386 27.15 -6.04 28.18
CA ASN A 386 28.52 -6.01 27.67
C ASN A 386 29.10 -7.43 27.54
N GLY A 387 29.75 -7.68 26.41
CA GLY A 387 30.35 -8.96 26.10
C GLY A 387 29.39 -10.00 25.48
N MET A 388 28.09 -9.77 25.48
CA MET A 388 27.12 -10.64 24.81
C MET A 388 27.24 -10.53 23.28
N GLU A 389 26.88 -11.58 22.56
CA GLU A 389 26.73 -11.52 21.10
C GLU A 389 25.41 -10.81 20.74
N SER A 390 25.49 -9.78 19.90
CA SER A 390 24.33 -8.98 19.49
C SER A 390 23.24 -9.82 18.80
N ALA A 391 23.62 -10.83 18.02
CA ALA A 391 22.68 -11.72 17.34
C ALA A 391 21.85 -12.58 18.31
N VAL A 392 22.43 -12.96 19.45
CA VAL A 392 21.74 -13.66 20.55
C VAL A 392 20.84 -12.69 21.29
N LEU A 393 21.42 -11.56 21.74
CA LEU A 393 20.69 -10.54 22.47
C LEU A 393 19.48 -9.99 21.70
N LYS A 394 19.59 -9.79 20.39
CA LYS A 394 18.48 -9.34 19.54
C LYS A 394 17.24 -10.23 19.65
N LYS A 395 17.44 -11.55 19.89
CA LYS A 395 16.33 -12.51 20.07
C LYS A 395 15.78 -12.51 21.49
N GLU A 396 16.63 -12.28 22.46
CA GLU A 396 16.29 -12.32 23.89
C GLU A 396 15.76 -10.98 24.41
N ALA A 397 16.27 -9.86 23.90
CA ALA A 397 15.92 -8.53 24.37
C ALA A 397 14.41 -8.23 24.39
N PRO A 398 13.57 -8.66 23.43
CA PRO A 398 12.13 -8.47 23.53
C PRO A 398 11.52 -9.07 24.80
N HIS A 399 11.96 -10.26 25.19
CA HIS A 399 11.49 -10.94 26.41
C HIS A 399 12.04 -10.28 27.69
N ILE A 400 13.31 -9.84 27.67
CA ILE A 400 13.90 -9.09 28.76
C ILE A 400 13.14 -7.78 29.02
N ILE A 401 12.75 -7.07 27.96
CA ILE A 401 11.97 -5.84 28.02
C ILE A 401 10.60 -6.10 28.68
N GLU A 402 9.94 -7.19 28.30
CA GLU A 402 8.65 -7.60 28.84
C GLU A 402 8.76 -8.01 30.32
N GLU A 403 9.74 -8.83 30.67
CA GLU A 403 10.00 -9.25 32.05
C GLU A 403 10.32 -8.07 33.00
N ARG A 404 10.98 -7.02 32.48
CA ARG A 404 11.25 -5.79 33.21
C ARG A 404 10.06 -4.85 33.32
N GLY A 405 8.98 -5.12 32.61
CA GLY A 405 7.80 -4.25 32.60
C GLY A 405 8.04 -2.87 31.95
N ILE A 406 9.03 -2.77 31.09
CA ILE A 406 9.38 -1.53 30.35
C ILE A 406 8.89 -1.55 28.90
N GLY A 407 8.09 -2.54 28.52
CA GLY A 407 7.55 -2.73 27.19
C GLY A 407 7.01 -4.13 26.98
N ARG A 408 6.92 -4.57 25.74
CA ARG A 408 6.44 -5.91 25.37
C ARG A 408 7.06 -6.42 24.09
N ALA A 409 7.22 -7.74 23.97
CA ALA A 409 7.56 -8.38 22.72
C ALA A 409 6.41 -8.20 21.71
N THR A 410 6.71 -7.81 20.50
CA THR A 410 5.68 -7.45 19.51
C THR A 410 6.08 -7.90 18.09
N VAL A 411 5.10 -8.39 17.36
CA VAL A 411 5.20 -8.65 15.92
C VAL A 411 4.50 -7.55 15.16
N ASN A 412 5.18 -6.95 14.20
CA ASN A 412 4.63 -5.89 13.38
C ASN A 412 4.70 -6.26 11.89
N TYR A 413 3.88 -5.59 11.07
CA TYR A 413 3.80 -5.81 9.63
C TYR A 413 3.90 -4.48 8.89
N LYS A 414 4.56 -4.49 7.73
CA LYS A 414 4.50 -3.36 6.79
C LYS A 414 3.15 -3.27 6.10
N LEU A 415 2.49 -4.43 5.89
CA LEU A 415 1.16 -4.52 5.33
C LEU A 415 0.18 -3.71 6.19
N ARG A 416 -0.63 -2.89 5.53
CA ARG A 416 -1.67 -2.09 6.16
C ARG A 416 -3.03 -2.50 5.67
N ASP A 417 -4.06 -2.19 6.45
CA ASP A 417 -5.44 -2.39 6.02
C ASP A 417 -5.73 -1.55 4.77
N TRP A 418 -6.52 -2.12 3.89
CA TRP A 418 -6.80 -1.52 2.60
C TRP A 418 -7.87 -0.44 2.73
N VAL A 419 -7.59 0.78 2.27
CA VAL A 419 -8.58 1.84 2.07
C VAL A 419 -9.47 1.43 0.90
N PHE A 420 -10.64 0.90 1.22
CA PHE A 420 -11.55 0.33 0.22
C PHE A 420 -12.40 1.40 -0.47
N SER A 421 -13.00 2.32 0.29
CA SER A 421 -13.88 3.34 -0.28
C SER A 421 -13.12 4.38 -1.13
N ARG A 422 -13.79 4.85 -2.18
CA ARG A 422 -13.36 5.95 -3.02
C ARG A 422 -14.49 6.96 -3.13
N GLN A 423 -14.18 8.26 -3.17
CA GLN A 423 -15.14 9.32 -3.38
C GLN A 423 -15.39 9.47 -4.88
N ARG A 424 -16.19 8.56 -5.44
CA ARG A 424 -16.53 8.52 -6.86
C ARG A 424 -18.04 8.69 -7.07
N TYR A 425 -18.40 9.49 -8.05
CA TYR A 425 -19.79 9.62 -8.49
C TYR A 425 -20.25 8.36 -9.24
N TRP A 426 -19.40 7.85 -10.14
CA TRP A 426 -19.66 6.65 -10.91
C TRP A 426 -18.92 5.46 -10.32
N GLY A 427 -19.55 4.83 -9.37
CA GLY A 427 -18.99 3.73 -8.60
C GLY A 427 -20.08 2.90 -7.97
N GLU A 428 -19.68 1.77 -7.44
CA GLU A 428 -20.55 0.85 -6.73
C GLU A 428 -20.89 1.42 -5.35
N PRO A 429 -22.18 1.59 -5.01
CA PRO A 429 -22.55 2.17 -3.72
C PRO A 429 -22.32 1.20 -2.57
N ILE A 430 -21.74 1.70 -1.47
CA ILE A 430 -21.57 0.94 -0.22
C ILE A 430 -22.95 0.66 0.38
N PRO A 431 -23.33 -0.62 0.62
CA PRO A 431 -24.70 -1.00 1.01
C PRO A 431 -24.95 -0.89 2.53
N ILE A 432 -24.52 0.22 3.15
CA ILE A 432 -24.65 0.48 4.59
C ILE A 432 -25.43 1.76 4.80
N ILE A 433 -26.46 1.68 5.62
CA ILE A 433 -27.30 2.80 6.02
C ILE A 433 -26.89 3.22 7.43
N HIS A 434 -26.52 4.47 7.60
CA HIS A 434 -26.26 5.07 8.91
C HIS A 434 -27.59 5.58 9.51
N CYS A 435 -28.06 4.92 10.57
CA CYS A 435 -29.25 5.37 11.28
C CYS A 435 -28.86 6.52 12.23
N PRO A 436 -29.55 7.66 12.17
CA PRO A 436 -29.27 8.79 13.07
C PRO A 436 -29.83 8.60 14.50
N LYS A 437 -30.51 7.49 14.77
CA LYS A 437 -31.08 7.15 16.08
C LYS A 437 -30.12 6.31 16.89
#